data_ec4250420966410756c77e1df6b10755
#
_entry.id   ec4250420966410756c77e1df6b10755
#
_cell.length_a   1.000
_cell.length_b   1.000
_cell.length_c   1.000
_cell.angle_alpha   90.00
_cell.angle_beta   90.00
_cell.angle_gamma   90.00
#
_symmetry.space_group_name_H-M   'P 1'
#
loop_
_entity.id
_entity.type
_entity.pdbx_description
1 polymer ?
#
loop_
_entity_poly.entity_id
_entity_poly.type
_entity_poly.pdbx_seq_one_letter_code
_entity_poly.pdbx_strand_id
1 'polypeptide(L)' 'MIYPWIYKKGTDGLISQWTIEVEGNKFRSHSGCVGGVITVNGWTT' A
#
# COMPACT_ATOMS: atom_id res chain seq x y z
N MET A 1 3.31 13.28 0.28
CA MET A 1 1.86 13.15 0.51
C MET A 1 1.48 11.69 0.36
N ILE A 2 0.77 11.16 1.33
CA ILE A 2 0.35 9.77 1.29
C ILE A 2 -1.18 9.72 1.16
N TYR A 3 -1.67 8.86 0.26
CA TYR A 3 -3.10 8.71 0.03
C TYR A 3 -3.72 7.82 1.10
N PRO A 4 -5.04 7.89 1.33
CA PRO A 4 -5.71 6.99 2.27
C PRO A 4 -5.50 5.52 1.87
N TRP A 5 -5.39 4.66 2.88
CA TRP A 5 -5.26 3.23 2.65
C TRP A 5 -6.53 2.66 2.04
N ILE A 6 -6.36 1.75 1.08
CA ILE A 6 -7.46 1.03 0.46
C ILE A 6 -7.41 -0.41 0.97
N TYR A 7 -8.58 -0.95 1.35
CA TYR A 7 -8.68 -2.27 1.93
C TYR A 7 -9.50 -3.18 1.03
N LYS A 8 -9.07 -4.45 0.92
CA LYS A 8 -9.80 -5.45 0.15
C LYS A 8 -9.80 -6.75 0.92
N LYS A 9 -11.00 -7.33 1.13
CA LYS A 9 -11.14 -8.61 1.79
C LYS A 9 -10.95 -9.74 0.77
N GLY A 10 -10.00 -10.64 1.04
CA GLY A 10 -9.76 -11.81 0.21
C GLY A 10 -10.73 -12.94 0.52
N THR A 11 -10.73 -13.96 -0.35
CA THR A 11 -11.58 -15.13 -0.17
C THR A 11 -11.13 -16.01 0.99
N ASP A 12 -9.89 -15.84 1.44
CA ASP A 12 -9.33 -16.55 2.59
C ASP A 12 -9.64 -15.88 3.92
N GLY A 13 -10.42 -14.80 3.90
CA GLY A 13 -10.75 -14.06 5.10
C GLY A 13 -9.72 -13.00 5.52
N LEU A 14 -8.60 -12.94 4.83
CA LEU A 14 -7.58 -11.92 5.12
C LEU A 14 -7.93 -10.61 4.42
N ILE A 15 -7.54 -9.50 5.05
CA ILE A 15 -7.77 -8.18 4.50
C ILE A 15 -6.44 -7.65 3.97
N SER A 16 -6.40 -7.38 2.67
CA SER A 16 -5.26 -6.74 2.03
C SER A 16 -5.42 -5.24 2.09
N GLN A 17 -4.31 -4.51 2.20
CA GLN A 17 -4.33 -3.06 2.18
C GLN A 17 -3.20 -2.55 1.31
N TRP A 18 -3.43 -1.41 0.69
CA TRP A 18 -2.39 -0.74 -0.08
C TRP A 18 -2.65 0.75 -0.16
N THR A 19 -1.59 1.49 -0.42
CA THR A 19 -1.69 2.94 -0.63
C THR A 19 -0.54 3.39 -1.50
N ILE A 20 -0.62 4.63 -1.95
CA ILE A 20 0.43 5.27 -2.73
C ILE A 20 0.90 6.51 -2.00
N GLU A 21 2.21 6.67 -1.91
CA GLU A 21 2.85 7.87 -1.42
C GLU A 21 3.41 8.64 -2.60
N VAL A 22 3.09 9.94 -2.68
CA VAL A 22 3.56 10.80 -3.75
C VAL A 22 4.37 11.93 -3.14
N GLU A 23 5.54 12.19 -3.70
CA GLU A 23 6.39 13.28 -3.24
C GLU A 23 7.11 13.90 -4.44
N GLY A 24 6.79 15.17 -4.73
CA GLY A 24 7.34 15.83 -5.89
C GLY A 24 6.90 15.15 -7.17
N ASN A 25 7.87 14.69 -7.97
CA ASN A 25 7.60 14.00 -9.22
C ASN A 25 7.83 12.50 -9.12
N LYS A 26 7.88 11.95 -7.92
CA LYS A 26 8.10 10.52 -7.70
C LYS A 26 7.01 9.93 -6.82
N PHE A 27 6.86 8.62 -6.89
CA PHE A 27 5.86 7.91 -6.09
C PHE A 27 6.36 6.51 -5.73
N ARG A 28 5.75 5.95 -4.72
CA ARG A 28 5.97 4.55 -4.33
C ARG A 28 4.70 3.98 -3.73
N SER A 29 4.56 2.66 -3.79
CA SER A 29 3.41 1.98 -3.22
C SER A 29 3.78 1.22 -1.96
N HIS A 30 2.83 1.11 -1.06
CA HIS A 30 2.91 0.32 0.16
C HIS A 30 1.78 -0.69 0.11
N SER A 31 2.09 -1.97 0.34
CA SER A 31 1.06 -3.00 0.28
C SER A 31 1.35 -4.11 1.28
N GLY A 32 0.31 -4.79 1.69
CA GLY A 32 0.43 -5.91 2.63
C GLY A 32 -0.92 -6.31 3.18
N CYS A 33 -0.92 -7.22 4.15
CA CYS A 33 -2.12 -7.63 4.85
C CYS A 33 -2.25 -6.87 6.16
N VAL A 34 -3.49 -6.57 6.55
CA VAL A 34 -3.74 -5.95 7.85
C VAL A 34 -3.25 -6.91 8.94
N GLY A 35 -2.40 -6.38 9.83
CA GLY A 35 -1.78 -7.20 10.88
C GLY A 35 -0.55 -7.98 10.43
N GLY A 36 -0.18 -7.88 9.15
CA GLY A 36 1.00 -8.54 8.61
C GLY A 36 2.10 -7.54 8.25
N VAL A 37 3.08 -8.03 7.49
CA VAL A 37 4.19 -7.20 7.04
C VAL A 37 3.76 -6.34 5.87
N ILE A 38 4.09 -5.06 5.92
CA ILE A 38 3.85 -4.12 4.83
C ILE A 38 5.09 -4.06 3.96
N THR A 39 4.90 -4.27 2.65
CA THR A 39 5.97 -4.14 1.66
C THR A 39 5.94 -2.75 1.08
N VAL A 40 7.09 -2.10 1.05
CA VAL A 40 7.25 -0.76 0.48
C VAL A 40 8.10 -0.88 -0.76
N ASN A 41 7.54 -0.51 -1.92
CA ASN A 41 8.29 -0.50 -3.16
C ASN A 41 9.20 0.72 -3.23
N GLY A 42 10.25 0.63 -4.07
CA GLY A 42 11.14 1.76 -4.27
C GLY A 42 10.46 2.91 -5.02
N TRP A 43 11.07 4.09 -4.92
CA TRP A 43 10.55 5.27 -5.60
C TRP A 43 10.59 5.09 -7.12
N THR A 44 9.53 5.52 -7.79
CA THR A 44 9.41 5.56 -9.24
C THR A 44 9.09 6.98 -9.68
N THR A 45 9.73 7.44 -10.73
CA THR A 45 9.46 8.77 -11.31
C THR A 45 8.74 8.67 -12.64
#